data_5f453077665ef39218b277e272ca0799
#
_entry.id   5f453077665ef39218b277e272ca0799
#
_cell.length_a   1.000
_cell.length_b   1.000
_cell.length_c   1.000
_cell.angle_alpha   90.00
_cell.angle_beta   90.00
_cell.angle_gamma   90.00
#
_symmetry.space_group_name_H-M   'P 1'
#
loop_
_entity.id
_entity.type
_entity.pdbx_description
1 polymer ?
#
loop_
_entity_poly.entity_id
_entity_poly.type
_entity_poly.pdbx_seq_one_letter_code
_entity_poly.pdbx_strand_id
1 'polypeptide(L)'
;YTVSEINVDTRYETPKAKNVKLTDGDVDLTVNVKFNNELKTGSIKINKQSEDNQNGGREFTVTGNGKTYSIKTGSDGVAILSDIPVYDSNNQKIVYTISEKNVPVKYVVPASQTVTLTADATTTKTFKNVLKKFTAQVTKQDSETASAQGDGTLSGAVYGIYRNGELVDTYTTDENGYFKTKEYVCGNYTVQEISPSEGYLLDETVYPVGAETENYSIEH
;
A
#
# COMPACT_ATOMS: atom_id res chain seq x y z
N TYR A 1 -8.36 54.37 17.69
CA TYR A 1 -7.08 53.72 17.62
C TYR A 1 -7.21 52.34 16.99
N THR A 2 -6.20 51.92 16.26
CA THR A 2 -6.09 50.55 15.74
C THR A 2 -4.93 49.86 16.44
N VAL A 3 -5.19 48.67 17.00
CA VAL A 3 -4.17 47.87 17.71
C VAL A 3 -3.95 46.60 16.91
N SER A 4 -2.69 46.28 16.64
CA SER A 4 -2.27 45.07 15.89
C SER A 4 -1.20 44.35 16.70
N GLU A 5 -1.19 43.04 16.61
CA GLU A 5 -0.08 42.23 17.09
C GLU A 5 1.06 42.25 16.02
N ILE A 6 2.26 42.51 16.47
CA ILE A 6 3.48 42.51 15.64
C ILE A 6 4.41 41.38 16.08
N ASN A 7 5.28 40.90 15.21
CA ASN A 7 6.23 39.81 15.48
C ASN A 7 5.52 38.51 15.91
N VAL A 8 4.38 38.21 15.27
CA VAL A 8 3.67 36.94 15.50
C VAL A 8 4.59 35.78 15.12
N ASP A 9 4.69 34.80 16.03
CA ASP A 9 5.49 33.60 15.81
C ASP A 9 5.03 32.85 14.53
N THR A 10 5.96 32.33 13.73
CA THR A 10 5.74 31.74 12.40
C THR A 10 4.66 30.64 12.39
N ARG A 11 4.50 29.90 13.50
CA ARG A 11 3.52 28.82 13.64
C ARG A 11 2.07 29.27 13.77
N TYR A 12 1.84 30.58 14.01
CA TYR A 12 0.50 31.14 14.18
C TYR A 12 0.05 31.96 12.97
N GLU A 13 -1.24 32.03 12.79
CA GLU A 13 -1.87 33.02 11.92
C GLU A 13 -1.74 34.41 12.53
N THR A 14 -1.52 35.43 11.71
CA THR A 14 -1.52 36.83 12.18
C THR A 14 -2.93 37.25 12.50
N PRO A 15 -3.26 37.57 13.78
CA PRO A 15 -4.60 37.98 14.13
C PRO A 15 -4.97 39.32 13.50
N LYS A 16 -6.24 39.48 13.17
CA LYS A 16 -6.75 40.74 12.62
C LYS A 16 -6.62 41.87 13.62
N ALA A 17 -6.19 43.04 13.12
CA ALA A 17 -6.15 44.26 13.90
C ALA A 17 -7.53 44.60 14.50
N LYS A 18 -7.55 45.18 15.71
CA LYS A 18 -8.76 45.59 16.43
C LYS A 18 -8.83 47.10 16.57
N ASN A 19 -10.00 47.66 16.27
CA ASN A 19 -10.27 49.06 16.51
C ASN A 19 -10.76 49.27 17.92
N VAL A 20 -10.18 50.26 18.61
CA VAL A 20 -10.51 50.66 19.98
C VAL A 20 -10.85 52.13 19.99
N LYS A 21 -11.83 52.48 20.76
CA LYS A 21 -12.23 53.84 21.02
C LYS A 21 -12.10 54.10 22.53
N LEU A 22 -11.31 55.09 22.88
CA LEU A 22 -11.30 55.64 24.25
C LEU A 22 -12.33 56.76 24.35
N THR A 23 -13.11 56.73 25.40
CA THR A 23 -14.15 57.74 25.67
C THR A 23 -13.92 58.38 27.01
N ASP A 24 -14.41 59.61 27.21
CA ASP A 24 -14.21 60.36 28.47
C ASP A 24 -14.81 59.67 29.71
N GLY A 25 -15.63 58.62 29.51
CA GLY A 25 -16.16 57.79 30.60
C GLY A 25 -15.34 56.56 30.96
N ASP A 26 -14.26 56.29 30.25
CA ASP A 26 -13.40 55.16 30.54
C ASP A 26 -12.55 55.44 31.81
N VAL A 27 -12.64 54.58 32.81
CA VAL A 27 -11.87 54.69 34.05
C VAL A 27 -10.40 54.54 33.71
N ASP A 28 -9.58 55.49 34.15
CA ASP A 28 -8.13 55.52 33.86
C ASP A 28 -7.73 55.54 32.36
N LEU A 29 -8.69 55.81 31.44
CA LEU A 29 -8.51 55.79 30.00
C LEU A 29 -7.84 54.49 29.52
N THR A 30 -8.19 53.35 30.15
CA THR A 30 -7.64 52.03 29.83
C THR A 30 -8.70 51.19 29.14
N VAL A 31 -8.33 50.59 28.00
CA VAL A 31 -9.13 49.58 27.27
C VAL A 31 -8.33 48.29 27.10
N ASN A 32 -8.91 47.19 27.54
CA ASN A 32 -8.28 45.87 27.39
C ASN A 32 -8.57 45.31 26.03
N VAL A 33 -7.50 44.95 25.32
CA VAL A 33 -7.58 44.28 23.99
C VAL A 33 -6.93 42.92 24.07
N LYS A 34 -7.68 41.87 23.74
CA LYS A 34 -7.20 40.49 23.76
C LYS A 34 -7.03 39.97 22.31
N PHE A 35 -5.89 39.44 21.99
CA PHE A 35 -5.62 38.68 20.77
C PHE A 35 -5.55 37.19 21.09
N ASN A 36 -6.04 36.35 20.17
CA ASN A 36 -5.87 34.90 20.21
C ASN A 36 -5.06 34.50 18.99
N ASN A 37 -4.00 33.74 19.21
CA ASN A 37 -3.17 33.24 18.13
C ASN A 37 -3.61 31.82 17.79
N GLU A 38 -4.02 31.61 16.54
CA GLU A 38 -4.44 30.31 16.01
C GLU A 38 -3.26 29.64 15.31
N LEU A 39 -3.05 28.35 15.56
CA LEU A 39 -1.99 27.60 14.91
C LEU A 39 -2.29 27.48 13.41
N LYS A 40 -1.25 27.67 12.59
CA LYS A 40 -1.32 27.31 11.17
C LYS A 40 -1.52 25.81 11.01
N THR A 41 -2.58 25.44 10.36
CA THR A 41 -2.96 24.04 10.10
C THR A 41 -3.02 23.77 8.61
N GLY A 42 -2.96 22.49 8.26
CA GLY A 42 -3.18 22.00 6.91
C GLY A 42 -3.86 20.64 6.94
N SER A 43 -4.11 20.08 5.78
CA SER A 43 -4.81 18.80 5.64
C SER A 43 -4.00 17.80 4.82
N ILE A 44 -4.17 16.52 5.14
CA ILE A 44 -3.68 15.39 4.35
C ILE A 44 -4.87 14.68 3.71
N LYS A 45 -4.84 14.53 2.40
CA LYS A 45 -5.76 13.68 1.65
C LYS A 45 -5.04 12.41 1.21
N ILE A 46 -5.58 11.26 1.53
CA ILE A 46 -5.11 9.96 1.06
C ILE A 46 -6.04 9.48 -0.04
N ASN A 47 -5.48 9.15 -1.21
CA ASN A 47 -6.15 8.43 -2.28
C ASN A 47 -5.66 7.00 -2.27
N LYS A 48 -6.55 6.06 -1.98
CA LYS A 48 -6.27 4.63 -2.02
C LYS A 48 -6.65 4.04 -3.36
N GLN A 49 -5.73 3.26 -3.93
CA GLN A 49 -5.92 2.51 -5.16
C GLN A 49 -5.50 1.05 -4.93
N SER A 50 -6.29 0.10 -5.40
CA SER A 50 -5.96 -1.33 -5.36
C SER A 50 -6.20 -1.93 -6.74
N GLU A 51 -5.37 -2.88 -7.17
CA GLU A 51 -5.50 -3.52 -8.50
C GLU A 51 -6.86 -4.21 -8.72
N ASP A 52 -7.51 -4.62 -7.63
CA ASP A 52 -8.86 -5.25 -7.65
C ASP A 52 -9.98 -4.25 -7.29
N ASN A 53 -9.70 -2.96 -7.32
CA ASN A 53 -10.64 -1.87 -7.01
C ASN A 53 -11.23 -1.88 -5.59
N GLN A 54 -10.67 -2.67 -4.66
CA GLN A 54 -11.11 -2.68 -3.25
C GLN A 54 -10.43 -1.57 -2.44
N ASN A 55 -10.82 -0.33 -2.68
CA ASN A 55 -10.18 0.87 -2.14
C ASN A 55 -10.77 1.34 -0.80
N GLY A 56 -12.02 0.99 -0.51
CA GLY A 56 -12.73 1.43 0.69
C GLY A 56 -12.34 0.68 1.96
N GLY A 57 -12.53 1.35 3.11
CA GLY A 57 -12.34 0.73 4.42
C GLY A 57 -10.87 0.47 4.80
N ARG A 58 -9.89 1.07 4.11
CA ARG A 58 -8.47 0.92 4.41
C ARG A 58 -8.06 1.85 5.53
N GLU A 59 -7.28 1.32 6.47
CA GLU A 59 -6.86 2.04 7.67
C GLU A 59 -5.45 2.59 7.49
N PHE A 60 -5.26 3.83 7.93
CA PHE A 60 -3.97 4.52 7.89
C PHE A 60 -3.65 5.13 9.23
N THR A 61 -2.37 5.15 9.58
CA THR A 61 -1.84 5.99 10.65
C THR A 61 -1.04 7.13 10.04
N VAL A 62 -1.21 8.32 10.62
CA VAL A 62 -0.41 9.51 10.32
C VAL A 62 0.30 9.91 11.61
N THR A 63 1.63 9.86 11.62
CA THR A 63 2.44 10.18 12.80
C THR A 63 3.32 11.40 12.55
N GLY A 64 3.37 12.32 13.50
CA GLY A 64 4.23 13.50 13.43
C GLY A 64 4.15 14.29 14.70
N ASN A 65 5.25 14.95 15.07
CA ASN A 65 5.35 15.77 16.31
C ASN A 65 4.85 15.05 17.57
N GLY A 66 5.22 13.77 17.73
CA GLY A 66 4.81 12.94 18.88
C GLY A 66 3.34 12.55 18.92
N LYS A 67 2.55 12.88 17.90
CA LYS A 67 1.13 12.51 17.78
C LYS A 67 0.92 11.44 16.73
N THR A 68 -0.10 10.59 16.95
CA THR A 68 -0.57 9.58 16.01
C THR A 68 -2.06 9.79 15.77
N TYR A 69 -2.42 9.88 14.51
CA TYR A 69 -3.81 9.97 14.04
C TYR A 69 -4.14 8.68 13.30
N SER A 70 -5.37 8.19 13.48
CA SER A 70 -5.90 7.05 12.74
C SER A 70 -7.04 7.51 11.85
N ILE A 71 -6.99 7.17 10.57
CA ILE A 71 -8.03 7.53 9.59
C ILE A 71 -8.35 6.32 8.72
N LYS A 72 -9.54 6.32 8.14
CA LYS A 72 -10.04 5.22 7.31
C LYS A 72 -10.64 5.76 6.02
N THR A 73 -10.38 5.07 4.90
CA THR A 73 -10.94 5.48 3.61
C THR A 73 -12.44 5.19 3.52
N GLY A 74 -13.18 6.10 2.92
CA GLY A 74 -14.56 5.88 2.49
C GLY A 74 -14.65 4.85 1.35
N SER A 75 -15.85 4.59 0.87
CA SER A 75 -16.11 3.67 -0.27
C SER A 75 -15.45 4.14 -1.56
N ASP A 76 -15.19 5.43 -1.70
CA ASP A 76 -14.47 6.06 -2.81
C ASP A 76 -12.94 5.92 -2.74
N GLY A 77 -12.43 5.29 -1.68
CA GLY A 77 -10.99 5.14 -1.44
C GLY A 77 -10.31 6.41 -0.92
N VAL A 78 -11.06 7.41 -0.46
CA VAL A 78 -10.51 8.67 0.04
C VAL A 78 -10.59 8.75 1.55
N ALA A 79 -9.52 9.25 2.19
CA ALA A 79 -9.51 9.67 3.58
C ALA A 79 -8.91 11.07 3.69
N ILE A 80 -9.45 11.90 4.58
CA ILE A 80 -8.95 13.25 4.83
C ILE A 80 -8.70 13.42 6.34
N LEU A 81 -7.51 13.91 6.68
CA LEU A 81 -7.15 14.36 8.03
C LEU A 81 -6.95 15.87 7.96
N SER A 82 -7.85 16.60 8.59
CA SER A 82 -7.86 18.07 8.56
C SER A 82 -7.29 18.67 9.85
N ASP A 83 -6.97 19.95 9.79
CA ASP A 83 -6.66 20.82 10.93
C ASP A 83 -5.47 20.32 11.79
N ILE A 84 -4.48 19.72 11.13
CA ILE A 84 -3.24 19.29 11.83
C ILE A 84 -2.15 20.36 11.69
N PRO A 85 -1.31 20.55 12.72
CA PRO A 85 -0.31 21.63 12.75
C PRO A 85 0.69 21.55 11.60
N VAL A 86 1.08 22.70 11.06
CA VAL A 86 2.16 22.79 10.05
C VAL A 86 3.53 22.84 10.73
N TYR A 87 3.64 23.49 11.90
CA TYR A 87 4.89 23.73 12.60
C TYR A 87 4.87 23.12 14.01
N ASP A 88 6.02 22.69 14.47
CA ASP A 88 6.25 22.26 15.85
C ASP A 88 6.45 23.47 16.80
N SER A 89 6.76 23.19 18.09
CA SER A 89 7.04 24.21 19.10
C SER A 89 8.30 25.04 18.83
N ASN A 90 9.19 24.56 17.96
CA ASN A 90 10.44 25.21 17.59
C ASN A 90 10.36 25.93 16.23
N ASN A 91 9.15 26.14 15.71
CA ASN A 91 8.91 26.74 14.38
C ASN A 91 9.47 25.94 13.21
N GLN A 92 9.74 24.63 13.38
CA GLN A 92 10.16 23.75 12.32
C GLN A 92 8.94 23.08 11.68
N LYS A 93 8.96 22.95 10.34
CA LYS A 93 7.90 22.20 9.64
C LYS A 93 7.86 20.75 10.12
N ILE A 94 6.68 20.30 10.54
CA ILE A 94 6.46 18.91 10.95
C ILE A 94 6.52 18.01 9.73
N VAL A 95 7.32 16.94 9.81
CA VAL A 95 7.29 15.83 8.86
C VAL A 95 6.32 14.78 9.38
N TYR A 96 5.24 14.55 8.64
CA TYR A 96 4.26 13.50 8.92
C TYR A 96 4.62 12.24 8.14
N THR A 97 4.58 11.09 8.81
CA THR A 97 4.73 9.76 8.18
C THR A 97 3.36 9.09 8.10
N ILE A 98 3.00 8.63 6.91
CA ILE A 98 1.73 7.95 6.62
C ILE A 98 2.02 6.48 6.34
N SER A 99 1.32 5.57 7.02
CA SER A 99 1.44 4.12 6.83
C SER A 99 0.07 3.47 6.75
N GLU A 100 -0.12 2.57 5.78
CA GLU A 100 -1.31 1.71 5.74
C GLU A 100 -1.21 0.63 6.83
N LYS A 101 -2.31 0.37 7.52
CA LYS A 101 -2.42 -0.65 8.57
C LYS A 101 -3.30 -1.79 8.10
N ASN A 102 -3.12 -2.95 8.72
CA ASN A 102 -3.95 -4.13 8.48
C ASN A 102 -4.11 -4.44 6.98
N VAL A 103 -3.01 -4.30 6.23
CA VAL A 103 -3.00 -4.59 4.79
C VAL A 103 -3.38 -6.07 4.60
N PRO A 104 -4.44 -6.39 3.84
CA PRO A 104 -4.81 -7.77 3.59
C PRO A 104 -3.68 -8.58 2.96
N VAL A 105 -3.53 -9.83 3.38
CA VAL A 105 -2.43 -10.73 2.99
C VAL A 105 -2.24 -10.90 1.47
N LYS A 106 -3.32 -10.73 0.71
CA LYS A 106 -3.30 -10.80 -0.77
C LYS A 106 -2.51 -9.67 -1.44
N TYR A 107 -2.14 -8.61 -0.71
CA TYR A 107 -1.39 -7.50 -1.27
C TYR A 107 0.06 -7.48 -0.79
N VAL A 108 0.91 -6.92 -1.61
CA VAL A 108 2.22 -6.44 -1.18
C VAL A 108 2.03 -5.23 -0.26
N VAL A 109 2.67 -5.24 0.91
CA VAL A 109 2.55 -4.12 1.86
C VAL A 109 3.21 -2.88 1.26
N PRO A 110 2.46 -1.76 1.06
CA PRO A 110 3.03 -0.56 0.50
C PRO A 110 3.99 0.12 1.50
N ALA A 111 5.04 0.73 0.99
CA ALA A 111 5.95 1.53 1.80
C ALA A 111 5.22 2.74 2.42
N SER A 112 5.64 3.13 3.62
CA SER A 112 5.19 4.38 4.23
C SER A 112 5.67 5.58 3.42
N GLN A 113 4.91 6.69 3.48
CA GLN A 113 5.23 7.93 2.78
C GLN A 113 5.33 9.08 3.77
N THR A 114 6.21 10.03 3.50
CA THR A 114 6.33 11.25 4.30
C THR A 114 5.74 12.45 3.58
N VAL A 115 5.31 13.46 4.36
CA VAL A 115 4.77 14.72 3.87
C VAL A 115 5.01 15.86 4.86
N THR A 116 5.27 17.03 4.34
CA THR A 116 5.18 18.31 5.06
C THR A 116 3.97 19.08 4.55
N LEU A 117 3.36 19.89 5.41
CA LEU A 117 2.15 20.63 5.07
C LEU A 117 2.43 22.09 4.72
N THR A 118 1.48 22.68 4.01
CA THR A 118 1.36 24.13 3.81
C THR A 118 0.09 24.58 4.53
N ALA A 119 0.12 25.74 5.18
CA ALA A 119 -1.04 26.31 5.86
C ALA A 119 -2.21 26.46 4.86
N ASP A 120 -3.42 26.21 5.35
CA ASP A 120 -4.69 26.32 4.62
C ASP A 120 -4.78 25.48 3.34
N ALA A 121 -3.85 24.50 3.17
CA ALA A 121 -3.78 23.67 1.99
C ALA A 121 -3.96 22.17 2.30
N THR A 122 -4.45 21.44 1.31
CA THR A 122 -4.55 19.98 1.35
C THR A 122 -3.43 19.36 0.52
N THR A 123 -2.60 18.54 1.16
CA THR A 123 -1.57 17.75 0.46
C THR A 123 -2.08 16.35 0.22
N THR A 124 -2.04 15.89 -1.04
CA THR A 124 -2.52 14.55 -1.44
C THR A 124 -1.38 13.54 -1.52
N LYS A 125 -1.60 12.35 -0.97
CA LYS A 125 -0.75 11.16 -1.12
C LYS A 125 -1.55 10.00 -1.66
N THR A 126 -0.97 9.24 -2.59
CA THR A 126 -1.61 8.06 -3.19
C THR A 126 -0.91 6.80 -2.70
N PHE A 127 -1.68 5.85 -2.17
CA PHE A 127 -1.22 4.52 -1.80
C PHE A 127 -1.80 3.48 -2.74
N LYS A 128 -0.93 2.67 -3.34
CA LYS A 128 -1.31 1.60 -4.26
C LYS A 128 -1.11 0.25 -3.59
N ASN A 129 -2.15 -0.60 -3.61
CA ASN A 129 -2.02 -2.01 -3.23
C ASN A 129 -1.95 -2.86 -4.49
N VAL A 130 -0.82 -3.53 -4.64
CA VAL A 130 -0.53 -4.47 -5.71
C VAL A 130 -0.84 -5.88 -5.20
N LEU A 131 -1.54 -6.68 -5.99
CA LEU A 131 -1.81 -8.07 -5.66
C LEU A 131 -0.51 -8.88 -5.69
N LYS A 132 -0.33 -9.78 -4.73
CA LYS A 132 0.75 -10.75 -4.77
C LYS A 132 0.57 -11.67 -5.97
N LYS A 133 1.67 -11.99 -6.63
CA LYS A 133 1.74 -12.87 -7.79
C LYS A 133 2.76 -13.97 -7.56
N PHE A 134 2.63 -15.05 -8.31
CA PHE A 134 3.56 -16.16 -8.28
C PHE A 134 3.86 -16.66 -9.70
N THR A 135 4.98 -17.35 -9.85
CA THR A 135 5.31 -18.21 -10.98
C THR A 135 5.57 -19.61 -10.45
N ALA A 136 5.25 -20.64 -11.23
CA ALA A 136 5.66 -22.00 -10.96
C ALA A 136 6.76 -22.40 -11.94
N GLN A 137 7.77 -23.11 -11.44
CA GLN A 137 8.81 -23.77 -12.21
C GLN A 137 8.63 -25.28 -12.00
N VAL A 138 8.62 -26.04 -13.06
CA VAL A 138 8.49 -27.49 -13.02
C VAL A 138 9.70 -28.09 -13.73
N THR A 139 10.32 -29.06 -13.07
CA THR A 139 11.38 -29.88 -13.66
C THR A 139 10.94 -31.34 -13.56
N LYS A 140 10.64 -31.96 -14.70
CA LYS A 140 10.37 -33.39 -14.79
C LYS A 140 11.68 -34.16 -14.75
N GLN A 141 11.72 -35.19 -13.93
CA GLN A 141 12.91 -36.04 -13.73
C GLN A 141 12.50 -37.51 -13.82
N ASP A 142 13.44 -38.36 -14.17
CA ASP A 142 13.29 -39.79 -14.01
C ASP A 142 13.43 -40.13 -12.51
N SER A 143 12.55 -40.98 -11.98
CA SER A 143 12.52 -41.31 -10.55
C SER A 143 13.72 -42.06 -10.02
N GLU A 144 14.52 -42.68 -10.89
CA GLU A 144 15.68 -43.48 -10.49
C GLU A 144 17.00 -42.75 -10.73
N THR A 145 17.12 -42.03 -11.85
CA THR A 145 18.41 -41.45 -12.30
C THR A 145 18.38 -39.93 -12.39
N ALA A 146 17.22 -39.30 -12.22
CA ALA A 146 16.97 -37.87 -12.47
C ALA A 146 17.22 -37.41 -13.93
N SER A 147 17.66 -38.31 -14.81
CA SER A 147 17.91 -38.06 -16.23
C SER A 147 17.16 -39.05 -17.09
N ALA A 148 16.85 -38.69 -18.34
CA ALA A 148 16.15 -39.57 -19.26
C ALA A 148 16.90 -40.92 -19.39
N GLN A 149 16.15 -42.02 -19.40
CA GLN A 149 16.67 -43.39 -19.55
C GLN A 149 16.25 -44.05 -20.87
N GLY A 150 17.18 -44.82 -21.48
CA GLY A 150 16.89 -45.54 -22.72
C GLY A 150 16.42 -44.63 -23.84
N ASP A 151 15.29 -44.97 -24.44
CA ASP A 151 14.64 -44.17 -25.51
C ASP A 151 13.63 -43.16 -24.94
N GLY A 152 13.50 -43.05 -23.64
CA GLY A 152 12.63 -42.10 -22.99
C GLY A 152 13.10 -40.65 -23.13
N THR A 153 12.21 -39.68 -23.09
CA THR A 153 12.52 -38.25 -23.14
C THR A 153 11.81 -37.50 -22.00
N LEU A 154 12.46 -36.51 -21.40
CA LEU A 154 11.84 -35.60 -20.44
C LEU A 154 11.07 -34.45 -21.13
N SER A 155 11.32 -34.27 -22.42
CA SER A 155 10.62 -33.28 -23.26
C SER A 155 9.23 -33.76 -23.67
N GLY A 156 8.30 -32.84 -23.82
CA GLY A 156 6.98 -33.13 -24.36
C GLY A 156 5.94 -33.53 -23.30
N ALA A 157 6.29 -33.64 -22.03
CA ALA A 157 5.29 -33.81 -20.97
C ALA A 157 4.41 -32.56 -20.86
N VAL A 158 3.10 -32.73 -20.82
CA VAL A 158 2.13 -31.63 -20.74
C VAL A 158 1.59 -31.52 -19.31
N TYR A 159 1.67 -30.33 -18.76
CA TYR A 159 1.14 -29.99 -17.43
C TYR A 159 0.00 -28.98 -17.54
N GLY A 160 -1.03 -29.19 -16.74
CA GLY A 160 -2.14 -28.25 -16.55
C GLY A 160 -1.91 -27.39 -15.32
N ILE A 161 -2.24 -26.11 -15.47
CA ILE A 161 -2.41 -25.18 -14.37
C ILE A 161 -3.91 -25.05 -14.13
N TYR A 162 -4.35 -25.37 -12.92
CA TYR A 162 -5.76 -25.32 -12.53
C TYR A 162 -5.96 -24.22 -11.49
N ARG A 163 -7.05 -23.49 -11.58
CA ARG A 163 -7.50 -22.53 -10.57
C ARG A 163 -8.86 -22.94 -10.05
N ASN A 164 -8.97 -23.19 -8.74
CA ASN A 164 -10.20 -23.71 -8.11
C ASN A 164 -10.74 -24.98 -8.80
N GLY A 165 -9.86 -25.81 -9.33
CA GLY A 165 -10.22 -27.05 -10.07
C GLY A 165 -10.50 -26.87 -11.56
N GLU A 166 -10.50 -25.65 -12.09
CA GLU A 166 -10.68 -25.39 -13.52
C GLU A 166 -9.33 -25.20 -14.23
N LEU A 167 -9.12 -25.86 -15.37
CA LEU A 167 -7.94 -25.70 -16.20
C LEU A 167 -7.87 -24.28 -16.76
N VAL A 168 -6.79 -23.56 -16.47
CA VAL A 168 -6.60 -22.17 -16.94
C VAL A 168 -5.47 -22.01 -17.93
N ASP A 169 -4.47 -22.92 -17.91
CA ASP A 169 -3.34 -22.92 -18.83
C ASP A 169 -2.73 -24.32 -18.96
N THR A 170 -1.94 -24.54 -20.02
CA THR A 170 -1.10 -25.72 -20.20
C THR A 170 0.31 -25.32 -20.58
N TYR A 171 1.28 -26.11 -20.12
CA TYR A 171 2.70 -25.95 -20.41
C TYR A 171 3.30 -27.30 -20.80
N THR A 172 4.27 -27.26 -21.69
CA THR A 172 4.99 -28.45 -22.15
C THR A 172 6.44 -28.32 -21.72
N THR A 173 7.04 -29.41 -21.24
CA THR A 173 8.44 -29.45 -20.87
C THR A 173 9.35 -29.36 -22.09
N ASP A 174 10.46 -28.65 -21.94
CA ASP A 174 11.53 -28.54 -22.91
C ASP A 174 12.48 -29.78 -22.91
N GLU A 175 13.57 -29.71 -23.65
CA GLU A 175 14.59 -30.79 -23.74
C GLU A 175 15.23 -31.16 -22.38
N ASN A 176 15.19 -30.25 -21.41
CA ASN A 176 15.68 -30.47 -20.06
C ASN A 176 14.58 -30.92 -19.08
N GLY A 177 13.38 -31.23 -19.59
CA GLY A 177 12.23 -31.54 -18.74
C GLY A 177 11.64 -30.35 -18.01
N TYR A 178 11.94 -29.10 -18.43
CA TYR A 178 11.66 -27.88 -17.71
C TYR A 178 10.62 -27.00 -18.40
N PHE A 179 9.81 -26.31 -17.58
CA PHE A 179 9.08 -25.12 -17.98
C PHE A 179 8.92 -24.15 -16.81
N LYS A 180 8.65 -22.89 -17.14
CA LYS A 180 8.25 -21.84 -16.19
C LYS A 180 6.95 -21.19 -16.65
N THR A 181 6.03 -21.00 -15.71
CA THR A 181 4.76 -20.35 -16.01
C THR A 181 4.91 -18.84 -16.18
N LYS A 182 3.92 -18.20 -16.79
CA LYS A 182 3.69 -16.76 -16.63
C LYS A 182 3.35 -16.44 -15.18
N GLU A 183 3.29 -15.16 -14.84
CA GLU A 183 2.79 -14.71 -13.53
C GLU A 183 1.27 -14.87 -13.41
N TYR A 184 0.85 -15.40 -12.26
CA TYR A 184 -0.55 -15.46 -11.83
C TYR A 184 -0.74 -14.68 -10.54
N VAL A 185 -1.91 -14.06 -10.37
CA VAL A 185 -2.30 -13.52 -9.05
C VAL A 185 -2.47 -14.68 -8.07
N CYS A 186 -1.87 -14.59 -6.88
CA CYS A 186 -1.96 -15.63 -5.86
C CYS A 186 -3.40 -16.06 -5.58
N GLY A 187 -3.58 -17.33 -5.31
CA GLY A 187 -4.89 -17.95 -5.10
C GLY A 187 -4.76 -19.46 -4.94
N ASN A 188 -5.88 -20.15 -5.05
CA ASN A 188 -5.94 -21.61 -4.98
C ASN A 188 -5.65 -22.20 -6.38
N TYR A 189 -4.40 -22.58 -6.60
CA TYR A 189 -3.97 -23.22 -7.84
C TYR A 189 -3.35 -24.59 -7.57
N THR A 190 -3.38 -25.42 -8.59
CA THR A 190 -2.64 -26.69 -8.63
C THR A 190 -1.96 -26.87 -9.99
N VAL A 191 -0.85 -27.59 -9.97
CA VAL A 191 -0.16 -28.09 -11.15
C VAL A 191 -0.31 -29.59 -11.18
N GLN A 192 -0.60 -30.15 -12.36
CA GLN A 192 -0.80 -31.58 -12.54
C GLN A 192 -0.33 -31.98 -13.96
N GLU A 193 0.32 -33.11 -14.09
CA GLU A 193 0.62 -33.67 -15.40
C GLU A 193 -0.69 -34.14 -16.09
N ILE A 194 -0.89 -33.76 -17.35
CA ILE A 194 -2.04 -34.14 -18.15
C ILE A 194 -1.66 -35.25 -19.15
N SER A 195 -0.44 -35.18 -19.68
CA SER A 195 0.10 -36.17 -20.62
C SER A 195 1.56 -36.37 -20.33
N PRO A 196 2.03 -37.60 -20.13
CA PRO A 196 3.44 -37.88 -19.89
C PRO A 196 4.26 -37.66 -21.15
N SER A 197 5.56 -37.52 -20.99
CA SER A 197 6.50 -37.59 -22.11
C SER A 197 6.72 -39.05 -22.57
N GLU A 198 7.27 -39.22 -23.76
CA GLU A 198 7.52 -40.54 -24.35
C GLU A 198 8.42 -41.40 -23.44
N GLY A 199 8.02 -42.64 -23.21
CA GLY A 199 8.72 -43.62 -22.37
C GLY A 199 8.36 -43.55 -20.89
N TYR A 200 7.50 -42.62 -20.45
CA TYR A 200 7.08 -42.47 -19.07
C TYR A 200 5.59 -42.71 -18.85
N LEU A 201 5.23 -43.09 -17.64
CA LEU A 201 3.84 -43.17 -17.20
C LEU A 201 3.35 -41.81 -16.71
N LEU A 202 2.03 -41.59 -16.77
CA LEU A 202 1.40 -40.40 -16.19
C LEU A 202 1.57 -40.37 -14.68
N ASP A 203 2.02 -39.25 -14.14
CA ASP A 203 1.94 -38.96 -12.71
C ASP A 203 0.64 -38.22 -12.40
N GLU A 204 -0.20 -38.84 -11.59
CA GLU A 204 -1.49 -38.29 -11.17
C GLU A 204 -1.33 -37.35 -9.94
N THR A 205 -0.12 -37.07 -9.48
CA THR A 205 0.11 -36.20 -8.32
C THR A 205 -0.33 -34.79 -8.61
N VAL A 206 -1.05 -34.20 -7.66
CA VAL A 206 -1.52 -32.82 -7.69
C VAL A 206 -0.68 -31.96 -6.77
N TYR A 207 -0.01 -30.97 -7.33
CA TYR A 207 0.88 -30.05 -6.60
C TYR A 207 0.16 -28.73 -6.31
N PRO A 208 -0.17 -28.43 -5.02
CA PRO A 208 -0.77 -27.14 -4.68
C PRO A 208 0.26 -26.02 -4.81
N VAL A 209 -0.13 -24.91 -5.45
CA VAL A 209 0.71 -23.73 -5.66
C VAL A 209 -0.10 -22.45 -5.48
N GLY A 210 0.54 -21.28 -5.39
CA GLY A 210 -0.13 -19.99 -5.48
C GLY A 210 -0.74 -19.46 -4.18
N ALA A 211 -0.55 -20.13 -3.05
CA ALA A 211 -1.26 -19.75 -1.83
C ALA A 211 -0.86 -18.39 -1.24
N GLU A 212 0.35 -17.88 -1.35
CA GLU A 212 0.76 -16.54 -0.84
C GLU A 212 2.26 -16.27 -1.05
N THR A 213 3.00 -17.24 -1.56
CA THR A 213 4.41 -17.12 -1.87
C THR A 213 4.63 -16.71 -3.32
N GLU A 214 5.71 -16.05 -3.59
CA GLU A 214 5.99 -15.44 -4.89
C GLU A 214 6.57 -16.43 -5.91
N ASN A 215 7.19 -17.52 -5.45
CA ASN A 215 7.86 -18.49 -6.32
C ASN A 215 7.65 -19.92 -5.82
N TYR A 216 7.38 -20.82 -6.77
CA TYR A 216 7.29 -22.26 -6.54
C TYR A 216 8.27 -22.97 -7.46
N SER A 217 9.00 -23.93 -6.91
CA SER A 217 9.80 -24.91 -7.65
C SER A 217 9.23 -26.29 -7.38
N ILE A 218 8.86 -27.03 -8.42
CA ILE A 218 8.35 -28.38 -8.34
C ILE A 218 9.38 -29.26 -9.06
N GLU A 219 9.96 -30.19 -8.31
CA GLU A 219 10.81 -31.27 -8.85
C GLU A 219 9.95 -32.53 -8.92
N HIS A 220 9.83 -33.07 -10.12
CA HIS A 220 8.93 -34.18 -10.42
C HIS A 220 9.58 -35.26 -11.28
#